data_50a16a1cf1d1551abf251d46168654d4
#
_entry.id   50a16a1cf1d1551abf251d46168654d4
#
_cell.length_a   1.000
_cell.length_b   1.000
_cell.length_c   1.000
_cell.angle_alpha   90.00
_cell.angle_beta   90.00
_cell.angle_gamma   90.00
#
_symmetry.space_group_name_H-M   'P 1'
#
loop_
_entity.id
_entity.type
_entity.pdbx_description
1 polymer ?
#
loop_
_entity_poly.entity_id
_entity_poly.type
_entity_poly.pdbx_seq_one_letter_code
_entity_poly.pdbx_strand_id
1 'polypeptide(L)'
;MADLDAVEARIWALLDPYRDELEDATIYGMPSLRWPGSGSHDYFAAVKRSAHKVSLYAIAVDTWPETLEGSSEDLRARRTGKATFSFPSLDDDLASELEKFLGRLYQPYREHHASRPGS
;
A
#
# COMPACT_ATOMS: atom_id res chain seq x y z
N MET A 1 -20.50 13.48 -4.04
CA MET A 1 -19.71 13.13 -2.87
C MET A 1 -18.98 11.81 -3.11
N ALA A 2 -17.75 11.72 -2.64
CA ALA A 2 -17.02 10.47 -2.74
C ALA A 2 -17.63 9.43 -1.82
N ASP A 3 -17.79 8.22 -2.33
CA ASP A 3 -18.23 7.08 -1.54
C ASP A 3 -17.01 6.41 -0.95
N LEU A 4 -16.79 6.53 0.35
CA LEU A 4 -15.62 5.97 1.02
C LEU A 4 -15.60 4.44 0.97
N ASP A 5 -16.75 3.80 0.93
CA ASP A 5 -16.82 2.35 0.74
C ASP A 5 -16.22 1.96 -0.62
N ALA A 6 -16.55 2.73 -1.66
CA ALA A 6 -16.02 2.49 -2.99
C ALA A 6 -14.52 2.79 -3.07
N VAL A 7 -14.06 3.84 -2.39
CA VAL A 7 -12.62 4.18 -2.32
C VAL A 7 -11.86 3.04 -1.65
N GLU A 8 -12.33 2.59 -0.51
CA GLU A 8 -11.71 1.49 0.23
C GLU A 8 -11.67 0.22 -0.60
N ALA A 9 -12.80 -0.13 -1.22
CA ALA A 9 -12.89 -1.34 -2.06
C ALA A 9 -11.93 -1.26 -3.24
N ARG A 10 -11.78 -0.08 -3.83
CA ARG A 10 -10.88 0.12 -4.96
C ARG A 10 -9.41 -0.05 -4.56
N ILE A 11 -9.04 0.48 -3.39
CA ILE A 11 -7.68 0.30 -2.86
C ILE A 11 -7.40 -1.19 -2.63
N TRP A 12 -8.34 -1.91 -2.00
CA TRP A 12 -8.18 -3.35 -1.79
C TRP A 12 -8.10 -4.12 -3.11
N ALA A 13 -8.86 -3.71 -4.12
CA ALA A 13 -8.78 -4.32 -5.43
C ALA A 13 -7.38 -4.15 -6.05
N LEU A 14 -6.75 -3.00 -5.81
CA LEU A 14 -5.38 -2.77 -6.28
C LEU A 14 -4.35 -3.59 -5.53
N LEU A 15 -4.62 -3.93 -4.27
CA LEU A 15 -3.75 -4.78 -3.46
C LEU A 15 -3.98 -6.28 -3.70
N ASP A 16 -5.12 -6.64 -4.25
CA ASP A 16 -5.54 -8.02 -4.42
C ASP A 16 -4.53 -8.91 -5.16
N PRO A 17 -3.86 -8.45 -6.25
CA PRO A 17 -2.88 -9.27 -6.94
C PRO A 17 -1.71 -9.73 -6.06
N TYR A 18 -1.43 -9.02 -4.98
CA TYR A 18 -0.32 -9.34 -4.09
C TYR A 18 -0.68 -10.35 -3.01
N ARG A 19 -1.98 -10.61 -2.82
CA ARG A 19 -2.45 -11.55 -1.82
C ARG A 19 -2.06 -12.99 -2.09
N ASP A 20 -1.73 -13.32 -3.32
CA ASP A 20 -1.26 -14.67 -3.67
C ASP A 20 0.05 -15.00 -2.96
N GLU A 21 0.88 -13.99 -2.72
CA GLU A 21 2.18 -14.18 -2.07
C GLU A 21 2.22 -13.63 -0.65
N LEU A 22 1.26 -12.79 -0.27
CA LEU A 22 1.21 -12.16 1.05
C LEU A 22 0.09 -12.78 1.89
N GLU A 23 0.21 -12.66 3.19
CA GLU A 23 -0.85 -13.11 4.09
C GLU A 23 -1.58 -11.91 4.69
N ASP A 24 -2.86 -12.12 5.01
CA ASP A 24 -3.63 -11.12 5.73
C ASP A 24 -3.13 -11.02 7.16
N ALA A 25 -3.00 -9.78 7.65
CA ALA A 25 -2.49 -9.51 8.99
C ALA A 25 -3.16 -8.27 9.54
N THR A 26 -2.75 -7.86 10.72
CA THR A 26 -3.27 -6.66 11.36
C THR A 26 -2.10 -5.91 11.98
N ILE A 27 -2.04 -4.60 11.76
CA ILE A 27 -1.06 -3.74 12.40
C ILE A 27 -1.78 -2.52 12.98
N TYR A 28 -1.60 -2.25 14.26
CA TYR A 28 -2.28 -1.17 14.97
C TYR A 28 -3.80 -1.17 14.76
N GLY A 29 -4.40 -2.37 14.72
CA GLY A 29 -5.83 -2.52 14.51
C GLY A 29 -6.30 -2.37 13.06
N MET A 30 -5.39 -2.19 12.11
CA MET A 30 -5.71 -2.00 10.70
C MET A 30 -5.50 -3.28 9.90
N PRO A 31 -6.42 -3.62 8.98
CA PRO A 31 -6.18 -4.72 8.04
C PRO A 31 -4.91 -4.44 7.21
N SER A 32 -4.07 -5.44 7.08
CA SER A 32 -2.77 -5.28 6.40
C SER A 32 -2.36 -6.53 5.67
N LEU A 33 -1.32 -6.39 4.83
CA LEU A 33 -0.71 -7.51 4.12
C LEU A 33 0.76 -7.56 4.48
N ARG A 34 1.28 -8.77 4.72
CA ARG A 34 2.70 -8.95 5.04
C ARG A 34 3.24 -10.21 4.37
N TRP A 35 4.56 -10.32 4.29
CA TRP A 35 5.20 -11.51 3.77
C TRP A 35 5.02 -12.67 4.75
N PRO A 36 4.58 -13.85 4.30
CA PRO A 36 4.36 -15.00 5.21
C PRO A 36 5.64 -15.41 5.93
N GLY A 37 5.52 -15.68 7.22
CA GLY A 37 6.65 -16.11 8.04
C GLY A 37 7.62 -15.02 8.44
N SER A 38 7.37 -13.79 8.04
CA SER A 38 8.25 -12.67 8.37
C SER A 38 7.97 -12.13 9.76
N GLY A 39 8.85 -11.25 10.24
CA GLY A 39 8.71 -10.62 11.54
C GLY A 39 7.67 -9.52 11.55
N SER A 40 7.51 -8.88 12.70
CA SER A 40 6.47 -7.88 12.93
C SER A 40 6.66 -6.58 12.15
N HIS A 41 7.80 -6.38 11.51
CA HIS A 41 8.10 -5.15 10.77
C HIS A 41 8.09 -5.32 9.25
N ASP A 42 7.68 -6.48 8.77
CA ASP A 42 7.77 -6.81 7.34
C ASP A 42 6.43 -6.67 6.62
N TYR A 43 5.66 -5.67 6.99
CA TYR A 43 4.39 -5.39 6.33
C TYR A 43 4.62 -4.67 5.01
N PHE A 44 3.80 -5.03 4.01
CA PHE A 44 3.81 -4.34 2.73
C PHE A 44 2.93 -3.09 2.78
N ALA A 45 1.69 -3.24 3.20
CA ALA A 45 0.73 -2.14 3.22
C ALA A 45 -0.38 -2.42 4.24
N ALA A 46 -1.03 -1.34 4.69
CA ALA A 46 -2.21 -1.41 5.53
C ALA A 46 -3.22 -0.35 5.08
N VAL A 47 -4.49 -0.57 5.38
CA VAL A 47 -5.57 0.35 4.99
C VAL A 47 -6.36 0.76 6.22
N LYS A 48 -6.61 2.05 6.37
CA LYS A 48 -7.42 2.58 7.45
C LYS A 48 -8.52 3.48 6.91
N ARG A 49 -9.76 3.21 7.29
CA ARG A 49 -10.87 4.05 6.93
C ARG A 49 -11.16 5.05 8.06
N SER A 50 -11.31 6.31 7.71
CA SER A 50 -11.69 7.38 8.62
C SER A 50 -13.03 7.97 8.18
N ALA A 51 -13.53 8.97 8.93
CA ALA A 51 -14.83 9.57 8.63
C ALA A 51 -14.88 10.25 7.26
N HIS A 52 -13.74 10.81 6.79
CA HIS A 52 -13.72 11.64 5.58
C HIS A 52 -12.73 11.16 4.53
N LYS A 53 -12.02 10.07 4.77
CA LYS A 53 -10.99 9.60 3.85
C LYS A 53 -10.64 8.14 4.12
N VAL A 54 -9.97 7.52 3.14
CA VAL A 54 -9.33 6.21 3.32
C VAL A 54 -7.84 6.44 3.22
N SER A 55 -7.08 5.92 4.18
CA SER A 55 -5.63 6.06 4.19
C SER A 55 -4.97 4.73 3.84
N LEU A 56 -3.99 4.80 2.94
CA LEU A 56 -3.15 3.67 2.60
C LEU A 56 -1.77 3.88 3.23
N TYR A 57 -1.38 2.95 4.08
CA TYR A 57 -0.05 2.95 4.68
C TYR A 57 0.83 2.03 3.84
N ALA A 58 1.61 2.62 2.95
CA ALA A 58 2.54 1.87 2.10
C ALA A 58 3.83 1.66 2.89
N ILE A 59 3.78 0.79 3.88
CA ILE A 59 4.81 0.62 4.90
C ILE A 59 6.18 0.34 4.31
N ALA A 60 6.24 -0.42 3.22
CA ALA A 60 7.51 -0.76 2.56
C ALA A 60 8.25 0.48 2.00
N VAL A 61 7.57 1.61 1.83
CA VAL A 61 8.19 2.85 1.37
C VAL A 61 9.28 3.34 2.33
N ASP A 62 9.17 3.01 3.61
CA ASP A 62 10.21 3.37 4.58
C ASP A 62 11.55 2.73 4.24
N THR A 63 11.53 1.54 3.67
CA THR A 63 12.75 0.84 3.26
C THR A 63 13.18 1.22 1.84
N TRP A 64 12.21 1.46 0.95
CA TRP A 64 12.49 1.78 -0.46
C TRP A 64 11.85 3.11 -0.88
N PRO A 65 12.27 4.25 -0.27
CA PRO A 65 11.64 5.55 -0.56
C PRO A 65 11.85 6.01 -2.01
N GLU A 66 12.84 5.50 -2.69
CA GLU A 66 13.11 5.84 -4.10
C GLU A 66 11.98 5.43 -5.04
N THR A 67 11.12 4.50 -4.61
CA THR A 67 9.97 4.09 -5.42
C THR A 67 8.95 5.22 -5.61
N LEU A 68 8.97 6.21 -4.71
CA LEU A 68 8.11 7.39 -4.84
C LEU A 68 8.52 8.32 -5.98
N GLU A 69 9.79 8.30 -6.36
CA GLU A 69 10.32 9.23 -7.37
C GLU A 69 9.67 9.06 -8.73
N GLY A 70 9.19 7.84 -9.04
CA GLY A 70 8.48 7.60 -10.29
C GLY A 70 6.99 7.90 -10.23
N SER A 71 6.48 8.38 -9.10
CA SER A 71 5.05 8.63 -8.93
C SER A 71 4.65 9.99 -9.48
N SER A 72 3.38 10.12 -9.92
CA SER A 72 2.86 11.39 -10.40
C SER A 72 2.77 12.41 -9.25
N GLU A 73 2.69 13.70 -9.61
CA GLU A 73 2.50 14.75 -8.62
C GLU A 73 1.19 14.57 -7.85
N ASP A 74 0.13 14.14 -8.53
CA ASP A 74 -1.17 13.93 -7.90
C ASP A 74 -1.08 12.88 -6.81
N LEU A 75 -0.39 11.77 -7.08
CA LEU A 75 -0.22 10.73 -6.07
C LEU A 75 0.65 11.22 -4.91
N ARG A 76 1.75 11.90 -5.21
CA ARG A 76 2.62 12.43 -4.15
C ARG A 76 1.93 13.48 -3.30
N ALA A 77 0.99 14.22 -3.90
CA ALA A 77 0.19 15.21 -3.16
C ALA A 77 -0.75 14.56 -2.14
N ARG A 78 -1.06 13.27 -2.30
CA ARG A 78 -1.88 12.53 -1.34
C ARG A 78 -1.10 12.05 -0.12
N ARG A 79 0.21 12.18 -0.14
CA ARG A 79 1.06 11.75 0.96
C ARG A 79 0.91 12.70 2.15
N THR A 80 0.40 12.16 3.26
CA THR A 80 0.16 12.93 4.49
C THR A 80 1.10 12.56 5.63
N GLY A 81 1.88 11.51 5.45
CA GLY A 81 2.87 11.06 6.40
C GLY A 81 4.01 10.39 5.66
N LYS A 82 4.97 9.84 6.38
CA LYS A 82 6.16 9.26 5.77
C LYS A 82 5.82 8.16 4.76
N ALA A 83 4.90 7.29 5.12
CA ALA A 83 4.47 6.18 4.26
C ALA A 83 2.95 6.19 4.05
N THR A 84 2.28 7.27 4.39
CA THR A 84 0.81 7.34 4.40
C THR A 84 0.29 8.18 3.25
N PHE A 85 -0.68 7.63 2.53
CA PHE A 85 -1.39 8.34 1.46
C PHE A 85 -2.86 8.42 1.84
N SER A 86 -3.45 9.61 1.75
CA SER A 86 -4.85 9.83 2.14
C SER A 86 -5.69 10.12 0.91
N PHE A 87 -6.82 9.41 0.81
CA PHE A 87 -7.70 9.48 -0.35
C PHE A 87 -9.13 9.82 0.10
N PRO A 88 -9.52 11.10 0.06
CA PRO A 88 -10.93 11.44 0.24
C PRO A 88 -11.76 11.02 -0.97
N SER A 89 -11.12 10.87 -2.13
CA SER A 89 -11.70 10.33 -3.34
C SER A 89 -10.61 9.63 -4.15
N LEU A 90 -11.00 8.78 -5.07
CA LEU A 90 -10.04 8.04 -5.89
C LEU A 90 -10.63 7.86 -7.30
N ASP A 91 -10.22 8.74 -8.20
CA ASP A 91 -10.65 8.66 -9.59
C ASP A 91 -9.80 7.64 -10.37
N ASP A 92 -10.17 7.40 -11.64
CA ASP A 92 -9.50 6.39 -12.45
C ASP A 92 -8.02 6.71 -12.70
N ASP A 93 -7.70 7.98 -12.93
CA ASP A 93 -6.32 8.39 -13.18
C ASP A 93 -5.45 8.20 -11.95
N LEU A 94 -5.96 8.61 -10.80
CA LEU A 94 -5.24 8.46 -9.55
C LEU A 94 -5.10 6.99 -9.16
N ALA A 95 -6.14 6.18 -9.38
CA ALA A 95 -6.10 4.75 -9.13
C ALA A 95 -5.05 4.07 -10.01
N SER A 96 -4.95 4.47 -11.28
CA SER A 96 -3.94 3.94 -12.19
C SER A 96 -2.52 4.28 -11.72
N GLU A 97 -2.31 5.50 -11.24
CA GLU A 97 -1.01 5.90 -10.69
C GLU A 97 -0.67 5.14 -9.42
N LEU A 98 -1.66 4.93 -8.57
CA LEU A 98 -1.49 4.13 -7.36
C LEU A 98 -1.12 2.69 -7.69
N GLU A 99 -1.78 2.10 -8.69
CA GLU A 99 -1.48 0.74 -9.15
C GLU A 99 -0.01 0.62 -9.59
N LYS A 100 0.45 1.58 -10.39
CA LYS A 100 1.83 1.60 -10.86
C LYS A 100 2.83 1.75 -9.71
N PHE A 101 2.50 2.61 -8.76
CA PHE A 101 3.34 2.80 -7.58
C PHE A 101 3.45 1.53 -6.75
N LEU A 102 2.32 0.86 -6.51
CA LEU A 102 2.32 -0.39 -5.74
C LEU A 102 3.15 -1.47 -6.44
N GLY A 103 3.08 -1.55 -7.75
CA GLY A 103 3.89 -2.49 -8.52
C GLY A 103 5.39 -2.21 -8.37
N ARG A 104 5.78 -0.92 -8.44
CA ARG A 104 7.19 -0.54 -8.24
C ARG A 104 7.66 -0.84 -6.83
N LEU A 105 6.80 -0.61 -5.85
CA LEU A 105 7.14 -0.84 -4.45
C LEU A 105 7.23 -2.33 -4.13
N TYR A 106 6.36 -3.13 -4.73
CA TYR A 106 6.32 -4.57 -4.48
C TYR A 106 7.57 -5.28 -5.00
N GLN A 107 8.15 -4.82 -6.08
CA GLN A 107 9.33 -5.47 -6.68
C GLN A 107 10.49 -5.61 -5.70
N PRO A 108 11.04 -4.54 -5.13
CA PRO A 108 12.14 -4.69 -4.17
C PRO A 108 11.71 -5.39 -2.89
N TYR A 109 10.46 -5.19 -2.48
CA TYR A 109 9.91 -5.86 -1.31
C TYR A 109 9.92 -7.38 -1.50
N ARG A 110 9.41 -7.84 -2.63
CA ARG A 110 9.37 -9.25 -2.96
C ARG A 110 10.77 -9.84 -3.10
N GLU A 111 11.65 -9.16 -3.81
CA GLU A 111 13.02 -9.62 -3.99
C GLU A 111 13.75 -9.77 -2.66
N HIS A 112 13.56 -8.81 -1.77
CA HIS A 112 14.17 -8.85 -0.45
C HIS A 112 13.71 -10.06 0.35
N HIS A 113 12.41 -10.31 0.38
CA HIS A 113 11.87 -11.41 1.19
C HIS A 113 12.01 -12.77 0.53
N ALA A 114 11.79 -12.86 -0.78
CA ALA A 114 11.84 -14.14 -1.51
C ALA A 114 13.23 -14.68 -1.64
N SER A 115 14.26 -13.82 -1.66
CA SER A 115 15.65 -14.23 -1.84
C SER A 115 16.41 -14.46 -0.54
N ARG A 116 15.77 -14.27 0.61
CA ARG A 116 16.43 -14.46 1.91
C ARG A 116 16.64 -15.94 2.19
N PRO A 117 17.92 -16.39 2.31
CA PRO A 117 18.19 -17.79 2.59
C PRO A 117 17.69 -18.19 3.98
N GLY A 118 17.10 -19.36 4.09
CA GLY A 118 16.64 -19.90 5.36
C GLY A 118 15.42 -19.21 5.94
N SER A 119 14.76 -18.43 5.16
CA SER A 119 13.54 -17.72 5.59
C SER A 119 12.32 -18.61 5.54
#